data_0c685c07ee333a0cd6ae63fa205b8637
#
_entry.id   0c685c07ee333a0cd6ae63fa205b8637
#
_cell.length_a   1.000
_cell.length_b   1.000
_cell.length_c   1.000
_cell.angle_alpha   90.00
_cell.angle_beta   90.00
_cell.angle_gamma   90.00
#
_symmetry.space_group_name_H-M   'P 1'
#
loop_
_entity.id
_entity.type
_entity.pdbx_description
1 polymer ?
#
loop_
_entity_poly.entity_id
_entity_poly.type
_entity_poly.pdbx_seq_one_letter_code
_entity_poly.pdbx_strand_id
1 'polypeptide(L)'
;MQQTNYELAFHLNPNLEATKVQEIRQSIESIIAANKGVISYSKEPEKIRLSYEIKHHGNSFFGYIQFNLSESQALDELNEQLKLNPEVLRYLIIKLPSDLQKKQSMLKQIKMKERQEKRAQAKAAAPVEPKKDSKELDKKLEEIIEGL
;
A
#
# COMPACT_ATOMS: atom_id res chain seq x y z
N MET A 1 -14.60 -11.28 23.57
CA MET A 1 -13.97 -12.01 22.46
C MET A 1 -13.18 -11.01 21.62
N GLN A 2 -11.87 -11.25 21.43
CA GLN A 2 -11.06 -10.33 20.62
C GLN A 2 -11.32 -10.61 19.15
N GLN A 3 -11.96 -9.67 18.47
CA GLN A 3 -12.07 -9.70 17.01
C GLN A 3 -10.74 -9.36 16.39
N THR A 4 -10.30 -10.18 15.48
CA THR A 4 -9.06 -9.96 14.72
C THR A 4 -9.40 -9.51 13.31
N ASN A 5 -8.74 -8.46 12.86
CA ASN A 5 -8.90 -7.90 11.52
C ASN A 5 -8.00 -8.62 10.54
N TYR A 6 -8.56 -9.02 9.40
CA TYR A 6 -7.84 -9.65 8.29
C TYR A 6 -8.09 -8.92 6.98
N GLU A 7 -7.16 -9.05 6.08
CA GLU A 7 -7.30 -8.63 4.69
C GLU A 7 -7.01 -9.83 3.79
N LEU A 8 -7.94 -10.16 2.94
CA LEU A 8 -7.78 -11.15 1.87
C LEU A 8 -7.58 -10.39 0.56
N ALA A 9 -6.41 -10.50 -0.03
CA ALA A 9 -6.13 -10.05 -1.39
C ALA A 9 -6.13 -11.26 -2.33
N PHE A 10 -6.73 -11.13 -3.52
CA PHE A 10 -6.83 -12.23 -4.46
C PHE A 10 -6.70 -11.78 -5.92
N HIS A 11 -6.18 -12.68 -6.73
CA HIS A 11 -6.07 -12.56 -8.18
C HIS A 11 -6.93 -13.60 -8.85
N LEU A 12 -7.82 -13.19 -9.75
CA LEU A 12 -8.67 -14.07 -10.53
C LEU A 12 -8.19 -14.16 -11.98
N ASN A 13 -8.63 -15.20 -12.66
CA ASN A 13 -8.35 -15.45 -14.05
C ASN A 13 -8.80 -14.25 -14.93
N PRO A 14 -7.92 -13.70 -15.79
CA PRO A 14 -8.21 -12.54 -16.62
C PRO A 14 -9.22 -12.80 -17.74
N ASN A 15 -9.51 -14.06 -18.04
CA ASN A 15 -10.43 -14.49 -19.11
C ASN A 15 -11.88 -14.64 -18.61
N LEU A 16 -12.14 -14.35 -17.34
CA LEU A 16 -13.49 -14.40 -16.79
C LEU A 16 -14.33 -13.23 -17.28
N GLU A 17 -15.62 -13.50 -17.45
CA GLU A 17 -16.62 -12.46 -17.66
C GLU A 17 -16.87 -11.67 -16.36
N ALA A 18 -17.28 -10.40 -16.49
CA ALA A 18 -17.52 -9.53 -15.35
C ALA A 18 -18.57 -10.11 -14.37
N THR A 19 -19.57 -10.81 -14.87
CA THR A 19 -20.59 -11.51 -14.08
C THR A 19 -19.97 -12.58 -13.19
N LYS A 20 -19.09 -13.43 -13.76
CA LYS A 20 -18.39 -14.47 -13.01
C LYS A 20 -17.42 -13.92 -11.98
N VAL A 21 -16.75 -12.83 -12.29
CA VAL A 21 -15.86 -12.13 -11.33
C VAL A 21 -16.67 -11.69 -10.10
N GLN A 22 -17.86 -11.15 -10.31
CA GLN A 22 -18.75 -10.74 -9.21
C GLN A 22 -19.31 -11.94 -8.44
N GLU A 23 -19.67 -13.03 -9.10
CA GLU A 23 -20.13 -14.27 -8.46
C GLU A 23 -19.05 -14.84 -7.52
N ILE A 24 -17.79 -14.89 -7.97
CA ILE A 24 -16.68 -15.37 -7.14
C ILE A 24 -16.48 -14.46 -5.94
N ARG A 25 -16.52 -13.15 -6.13
CA ARG A 25 -16.44 -12.19 -5.03
C ARG A 25 -17.55 -12.42 -4.00
N GLN A 26 -18.81 -12.52 -4.46
CA GLN A 26 -19.95 -12.77 -3.59
C GLN A 26 -19.84 -14.13 -2.88
N SER A 27 -19.33 -15.16 -3.54
CA SER A 27 -19.06 -16.45 -2.92
C SER A 27 -18.06 -16.32 -1.76
N ILE A 28 -16.97 -15.59 -1.96
CA ILE A 28 -15.97 -15.31 -0.91
C ILE A 28 -16.62 -14.54 0.26
N GLU A 29 -17.40 -13.51 -0.04
CA GLU A 29 -18.13 -12.74 0.97
C GLU A 29 -19.13 -13.60 1.76
N SER A 30 -19.82 -14.51 1.08
CA SER A 30 -20.76 -15.46 1.70
C SER A 30 -20.06 -16.44 2.65
N ILE A 31 -18.87 -16.93 2.29
CA ILE A 31 -18.07 -17.81 3.15
C ILE A 31 -17.65 -17.06 4.43
N ILE A 32 -17.20 -15.81 4.28
CA ILE A 32 -16.83 -14.97 5.43
C ILE A 32 -18.04 -14.74 6.34
N ALA A 33 -19.20 -14.43 5.77
CA ALA A 33 -20.43 -14.21 6.51
C ALA A 33 -20.94 -15.49 7.22
N ALA A 34 -20.87 -16.66 6.55
CA ALA A 34 -21.24 -17.95 7.12
C ALA A 34 -20.42 -18.30 8.37
N ASN A 35 -19.16 -17.87 8.38
CA ASN A 35 -18.23 -18.03 9.51
C ASN A 35 -18.31 -16.88 10.54
N LYS A 36 -19.44 -16.19 10.61
CA LYS A 36 -19.67 -15.05 11.53
C LYS A 36 -18.65 -13.92 11.37
N GLY A 37 -18.05 -13.82 10.19
CA GLY A 37 -17.19 -12.72 9.83
C GLY A 37 -17.98 -11.46 9.47
N VAL A 38 -17.45 -10.32 9.84
CA VAL A 38 -18.01 -9.00 9.48
C VAL A 38 -17.11 -8.35 8.45
N ILE A 39 -17.63 -8.08 7.26
CA ILE A 39 -16.90 -7.41 6.20
C ILE A 39 -16.88 -5.92 6.50
N SER A 40 -15.69 -5.34 6.60
CA SER A 40 -15.48 -3.92 6.85
C SER A 40 -15.33 -3.15 5.54
N TYR A 41 -14.69 -3.75 4.55
CA TYR A 41 -14.45 -3.15 3.24
C TYR A 41 -14.28 -4.24 2.17
N SER A 42 -14.83 -4.01 0.99
CA SER A 42 -14.68 -4.90 -0.16
C SER A 42 -14.40 -4.09 -1.40
N LYS A 43 -13.20 -4.25 -1.97
CA LYS A 43 -12.83 -3.63 -3.24
C LYS A 43 -13.27 -4.51 -4.39
N GLU A 44 -13.97 -3.91 -5.38
CA GLU A 44 -14.30 -4.61 -6.61
C GLU A 44 -13.05 -5.05 -7.36
N PRO A 45 -13.05 -6.28 -7.91
CA PRO A 45 -11.94 -6.76 -8.70
C PRO A 45 -11.78 -5.95 -9.99
N GLU A 46 -10.59 -5.37 -10.15
CA GLU A 46 -10.21 -4.60 -11.34
C GLU A 46 -9.16 -5.36 -12.14
N LYS A 47 -9.24 -5.26 -13.48
CA LYS A 47 -8.24 -5.89 -14.36
C LYS A 47 -6.95 -5.09 -14.30
N ILE A 48 -5.88 -5.75 -13.87
CA ILE A 48 -4.54 -5.17 -13.75
C ILE A 48 -3.52 -5.99 -14.53
N ARG A 49 -2.44 -5.32 -14.96
CA ARG A 49 -1.26 -5.98 -15.50
C ARG A 49 -0.35 -6.43 -14.35
N LEU A 50 0.12 -7.67 -14.43
CA LEU A 50 1.05 -8.23 -13.46
C LEU A 50 2.50 -7.87 -13.82
N SER A 51 3.36 -7.73 -12.81
CA SER A 51 4.80 -7.53 -13.00
C SER A 51 5.51 -8.79 -13.51
N TYR A 52 4.95 -9.95 -13.23
CA TYR A 52 5.37 -11.27 -13.73
C TYR A 52 4.14 -12.15 -13.92
N GLU A 53 4.25 -13.16 -14.77
CA GLU A 53 3.15 -14.06 -15.07
C GLU A 53 2.81 -14.98 -13.88
N ILE A 54 1.51 -15.13 -13.61
CA ILE A 54 0.99 -16.11 -12.66
C ILE A 54 0.17 -17.13 -13.43
N LYS A 55 0.52 -18.41 -13.36
CA LYS A 55 -0.13 -19.50 -14.11
C LYS A 55 -0.27 -19.17 -15.62
N HIS A 56 0.78 -18.63 -16.22
CA HIS A 56 0.84 -18.19 -17.62
C HIS A 56 -0.09 -17.03 -18.00
N HIS A 57 -0.56 -16.26 -17.02
CA HIS A 57 -1.34 -15.05 -17.25
C HIS A 57 -0.53 -13.80 -16.90
N GLY A 58 -0.38 -12.88 -17.85
CA GLY A 58 0.27 -11.56 -17.64
C GLY A 58 -0.66 -10.49 -17.09
N ASN A 59 -1.97 -10.77 -17.02
CA ASN A 59 -2.99 -9.91 -16.42
C ASN A 59 -3.83 -10.72 -15.42
N SER A 60 -4.52 -10.04 -14.52
CA SER A 60 -5.48 -10.65 -13.60
C SER A 60 -6.55 -9.67 -13.16
N PHE A 61 -7.66 -10.15 -12.64
CA PHE A 61 -8.57 -9.33 -11.84
C PHE A 61 -8.08 -9.32 -10.38
N PHE A 62 -7.72 -8.16 -9.88
CA PHE A 62 -7.25 -7.98 -8.51
C PHE A 62 -8.30 -7.32 -7.65
N GLY A 63 -8.64 -7.94 -6.53
CA GLY A 63 -9.53 -7.42 -5.51
C GLY A 63 -8.99 -7.72 -4.12
N TYR A 64 -9.51 -7.02 -3.12
CA TYR A 64 -9.27 -7.35 -1.72
C TYR A 64 -10.48 -7.05 -0.85
N ILE A 65 -10.60 -7.83 0.23
CA ILE A 65 -11.69 -7.75 1.18
C ILE A 65 -11.08 -7.66 2.58
N GLN A 66 -11.51 -6.66 3.36
CA GLN A 66 -11.15 -6.54 4.78
C GLN A 66 -12.32 -7.01 5.63
N PHE A 67 -12.04 -7.87 6.59
CA PHE A 67 -13.04 -8.49 7.43
C PHE A 67 -12.50 -8.77 8.82
N ASN A 68 -13.41 -8.96 9.76
CA ASN A 68 -13.13 -9.31 11.15
C ASN A 68 -13.61 -10.72 11.43
N LEU A 69 -12.79 -11.52 12.08
CA LEU A 69 -13.18 -12.86 12.57
C LEU A 69 -12.92 -12.97 14.05
N SER A 70 -13.80 -13.72 14.72
CA SER A 70 -13.65 -14.06 16.14
C SER A 70 -12.88 -15.36 16.35
N GLU A 71 -12.91 -16.26 15.36
CA GLU A 71 -12.31 -17.59 15.42
C GLU A 71 -11.33 -17.82 14.28
N SER A 72 -10.18 -18.41 14.56
CA SER A 72 -9.16 -18.73 13.54
C SER A 72 -9.55 -19.91 12.65
N GLN A 73 -10.44 -20.80 13.09
CA GLN A 73 -10.90 -21.96 12.29
C GLN A 73 -11.59 -21.54 10.99
N ALA A 74 -12.28 -20.39 11.02
CA ALA A 74 -12.89 -19.81 9.84
C ALA A 74 -11.89 -19.45 8.73
N LEU A 75 -10.63 -19.19 9.08
CA LEU A 75 -9.57 -18.95 8.10
C LEU A 75 -9.17 -20.25 7.37
N ASP A 76 -9.19 -21.37 8.03
CA ASP A 76 -8.84 -22.65 7.44
C ASP A 76 -9.89 -23.05 6.39
N GLU A 77 -11.18 -22.90 6.71
CA GLU A 77 -12.26 -23.11 5.73
C GLU A 77 -12.18 -22.18 4.53
N LEU A 78 -11.93 -20.88 4.77
CA LEU A 78 -11.74 -19.91 3.70
C LEU A 78 -10.54 -20.28 2.82
N ASN A 79 -9.46 -20.72 3.43
CA ASN A 79 -8.24 -21.15 2.75
C ASN A 79 -8.47 -22.38 1.87
N GLU A 80 -9.22 -23.38 2.38
CA GLU A 80 -9.59 -24.57 1.60
C GLU A 80 -10.47 -24.21 0.39
N GLN A 81 -11.48 -23.38 0.58
CA GLN A 81 -12.38 -22.95 -0.48
C GLN A 81 -11.64 -22.17 -1.58
N LEU A 82 -10.72 -21.29 -1.20
CA LEU A 82 -9.91 -20.54 -2.15
C LEU A 82 -8.93 -21.42 -2.92
N LYS A 83 -8.36 -22.45 -2.28
CA LYS A 83 -7.50 -23.45 -2.96
C LYS A 83 -8.24 -24.33 -3.95
N LEU A 84 -9.47 -24.69 -3.65
CA LEU A 84 -10.31 -25.53 -4.49
C LEU A 84 -10.87 -24.79 -5.70
N ASN A 85 -10.90 -23.45 -5.67
CA ASN A 85 -11.44 -22.67 -6.78
C ASN A 85 -10.38 -22.50 -7.88
N PRO A 86 -10.58 -23.10 -9.06
CA PRO A 86 -9.60 -23.06 -10.16
C PRO A 86 -9.42 -21.65 -10.75
N GLU A 87 -10.42 -20.78 -10.60
CA GLU A 87 -10.41 -19.43 -11.14
C GLU A 87 -9.58 -18.47 -10.28
N VAL A 88 -9.24 -18.86 -9.06
CA VAL A 88 -8.33 -18.11 -8.20
C VAL A 88 -6.89 -18.45 -8.57
N LEU A 89 -6.20 -17.49 -9.17
CA LEU A 89 -4.79 -17.66 -9.56
C LEU A 89 -3.88 -17.66 -8.34
N ARG A 90 -4.09 -16.70 -7.46
CA ARG A 90 -3.32 -16.51 -6.23
C ARG A 90 -4.12 -15.70 -5.22
N TYR A 91 -3.89 -15.95 -3.95
CA TYR A 91 -4.45 -15.15 -2.86
C TYR A 91 -3.46 -15.05 -1.70
N LEU A 92 -3.71 -14.07 -0.84
CA LEU A 92 -2.93 -13.82 0.36
C LEU A 92 -3.87 -13.33 1.47
N ILE A 93 -3.78 -13.96 2.64
CA ILE A 93 -4.52 -13.52 3.84
C ILE A 93 -3.51 -12.90 4.80
N ILE A 94 -3.74 -11.67 5.20
CA ILE A 94 -2.90 -10.90 6.10
C ILE A 94 -3.69 -10.53 7.34
N LYS A 95 -3.09 -10.74 8.52
CA LYS A 95 -3.64 -10.22 9.77
C LYS A 95 -3.30 -8.73 9.89
N LEU A 96 -4.33 -7.90 9.98
CA LEU A 96 -4.15 -6.46 10.15
C LEU A 96 -3.89 -6.12 11.62
N PRO A 97 -3.04 -5.12 11.89
CA PRO A 97 -2.82 -4.65 13.25
C PRO A 97 -4.11 -4.07 13.84
N SER A 98 -4.28 -4.22 15.16
CA SER A 98 -5.41 -3.63 15.87
C SER A 98 -5.44 -2.10 15.70
N ASP A 99 -6.62 -1.48 15.87
CA ASP A 99 -6.79 -0.03 15.71
C ASP A 99 -5.87 0.80 16.62
N LEU A 100 -5.50 0.27 17.78
CA LEU A 100 -4.53 0.88 18.67
C LEU A 100 -3.13 0.95 18.02
N GLN A 101 -2.69 -0.12 17.36
CA GLN A 101 -1.43 -0.14 16.64
C GLN A 101 -1.46 0.75 15.39
N LYS A 102 -2.61 0.81 14.69
CA LYS A 102 -2.81 1.75 13.57
C LYS A 102 -2.70 3.20 14.03
N LYS A 103 -3.37 3.57 15.13
CA LYS A 103 -3.27 4.91 15.71
C LYS A 103 -1.84 5.27 16.11
N GLN A 104 -1.12 4.33 16.74
CA GLN A 104 0.28 4.55 17.11
C GLN A 104 1.20 4.70 15.89
N SER A 105 1.01 3.90 14.85
CA SER A 105 1.79 4.02 13.61
C SER A 105 1.50 5.33 12.87
N MET A 106 0.24 5.75 12.81
CA MET A 106 -0.15 7.04 12.27
C MET A 106 0.48 8.22 13.03
N LEU A 107 0.41 8.19 14.37
CA LEU A 107 1.04 9.22 15.20
C LEU A 107 2.56 9.28 15.01
N LYS A 108 3.22 8.13 14.85
CA LYS A 108 4.65 8.10 14.53
C LYS A 108 4.95 8.70 13.17
N GLN A 109 4.13 8.41 12.15
CA GLN A 109 4.30 8.98 10.81
C GLN A 109 4.09 10.50 10.78
N ILE A 110 3.06 11.00 11.48
CA ILE A 110 2.80 12.44 11.61
C ILE A 110 3.99 13.12 12.28
N LYS A 111 4.47 12.60 13.41
CA LYS A 111 5.65 13.13 14.10
C LYS A 111 6.92 13.11 13.26
N MET A 112 7.09 12.08 12.44
CA MET A 112 8.24 12.02 11.51
C MET A 112 8.14 13.08 10.41
N LYS A 113 6.95 13.28 9.83
CA LYS A 113 6.72 14.34 8.83
C LYS A 113 6.98 15.72 9.41
N GLU A 114 6.40 16.03 10.58
CA GLU A 114 6.64 17.30 11.27
C GLU A 114 8.14 17.55 11.57
N ARG A 115 8.87 16.49 11.96
CA ARG A 115 10.32 16.60 12.15
C ARG A 115 11.08 16.87 10.86
N GLN A 116 10.65 16.25 9.76
CA GLN A 116 11.26 16.48 8.44
C GLN A 116 10.97 17.91 7.95
N GLU A 117 9.74 18.38 8.10
CA GLU A 117 9.35 19.74 7.74
C GLU A 117 10.10 20.79 8.57
N LYS A 118 10.20 20.60 9.89
CA LYS A 118 11.00 21.48 10.76
C LYS A 118 12.49 21.47 10.40
N ARG A 119 13.04 20.32 10.00
CA ARG A 119 14.43 20.24 9.53
C ARG A 119 14.63 20.90 8.17
N ALA A 120 13.65 20.79 7.27
CA ALA A 120 13.68 21.44 5.97
C ALA A 120 13.58 22.97 6.13
N GLN A 121 12.68 23.45 7.00
CA GLN A 121 12.56 24.88 7.33
C GLN A 121 13.81 25.42 8.04
N ALA A 122 14.40 24.66 8.96
CA ALA A 122 15.64 25.05 9.63
C ALA A 122 16.85 25.08 8.67
N LYS A 123 16.87 24.21 7.66
CA LYS A 123 17.87 24.28 6.58
C LYS A 123 17.63 25.43 5.60
N ALA A 124 16.38 25.80 5.37
CA ALA A 124 16.02 26.95 4.54
C ALA A 124 16.20 28.29 5.27
N ALA A 125 16.12 28.28 6.61
CA ALA A 125 16.34 29.43 7.50
C ALA A 125 17.80 29.56 7.99
N ALA A 126 18.68 28.61 7.68
CA ALA A 126 20.11 28.79 7.87
C ALA A 126 20.54 29.97 6.96
N PRO A 127 21.16 31.05 7.53
CA PRO A 127 21.61 32.14 6.68
C PRO A 127 22.57 31.56 5.65
N VAL A 128 22.16 31.70 4.40
CA VAL A 128 23.10 31.57 3.29
C VAL A 128 24.11 32.66 3.55
N GLU A 129 25.29 32.33 4.05
CA GLU A 129 26.41 33.27 3.98
C GLU A 129 26.46 33.72 2.54
N PRO A 130 26.36 35.03 2.27
CA PRO A 130 26.49 35.50 0.93
C PRO A 130 27.87 35.05 0.47
N LYS A 131 27.93 34.24 -0.58
CA LYS A 131 29.15 34.07 -1.35
C LYS A 131 29.50 35.46 -1.82
N LYS A 132 30.31 36.17 -1.04
CA LYS A 132 30.95 37.40 -1.43
C LYS A 132 31.77 37.06 -2.68
N ASP A 133 31.22 37.49 -3.76
CA ASP A 133 31.94 38.15 -4.83
C ASP A 133 33.12 37.43 -5.45
N SER A 134 32.81 36.42 -6.28
CA SER A 134 33.67 36.11 -7.42
C SER A 134 33.83 37.32 -8.35
N LYS A 135 32.82 38.22 -8.43
CA LYS A 135 32.84 39.43 -9.23
C LYS A 135 33.76 40.54 -8.72
N GLU A 136 33.98 40.65 -7.41
CA GLU A 136 34.98 41.58 -6.87
C GLU A 136 36.43 41.07 -6.98
N LEU A 137 36.60 39.77 -6.92
CA LEU A 137 37.90 39.13 -7.15
C LEU A 137 38.32 39.23 -8.61
N ASP A 138 37.38 39.04 -9.54
CA ASP A 138 37.67 39.20 -10.99
C ASP A 138 38.02 40.66 -11.37
N LYS A 139 37.29 41.65 -10.79
CA LYS A 139 37.64 43.09 -11.00
C LYS A 139 39.01 43.47 -10.45
N LYS A 140 39.37 42.95 -9.26
CA LYS A 140 40.71 43.19 -8.69
C LYS A 140 41.83 42.53 -9.48
N LEU A 141 41.54 41.39 -10.14
CA LEU A 141 42.48 40.72 -11.02
C LEU A 141 42.70 41.51 -12.33
N GLU A 142 41.62 42.06 -12.90
CA GLU A 142 41.73 42.93 -14.11
C GLU A 142 42.47 44.24 -13.82
N GLU A 143 42.23 44.90 -12.68
CA GLU A 143 42.98 46.11 -12.27
C GLU A 143 44.49 45.86 -12.06
N ILE A 144 44.88 44.67 -11.63
CA ILE A 144 46.30 44.29 -11.46
C ILE A 144 46.98 44.01 -12.81
N ILE A 145 46.24 43.50 -13.81
CA ILE A 145 46.77 43.18 -15.13
C ILE A 145 46.93 44.45 -16.02
N GLU A 146 46.02 45.44 -15.85
CA GLU A 146 46.16 46.72 -16.58
C GLU A 146 47.20 47.69 -16.00
N GLY A 147 47.72 47.41 -14.80
CA GLY A 147 48.73 48.22 -14.09
C GLY A 147 50.20 47.77 -14.29
N LEU A 148 50.44 46.76 -15.14
CA LEU A 148 51.76 46.29 -15.52
C LEU A 148 52.02 46.56 -16.99
#